data_6a8f3efbc882cc83736c9183205f6f8a
#
_entry.id   6a8f3efbc882cc83736c9183205f6f8a
#
_cell.length_a   1.000
_cell.length_b   1.000
_cell.length_c   1.000
_cell.angle_alpha   90.00
_cell.angle_beta   90.00
_cell.angle_gamma   90.00
#
_symmetry.space_group_name_H-M   'P 1'
#
loop_
_entity.id
_entity.type
_entity.pdbx_description
1 polymer ?
#
loop_
_entity_poly.entity_id
_entity_poly.type
_entity_poly.pdbx_seq_one_letter_code
_entity_poly.pdbx_strand_id
1 'polypeptide(L)'
;MKFKNLVFITLFAIGLQLQAQTQMIAHRGFWKTEGSAQNSLASLSKANEVKAYGSEVDIWLSSDGVPVVNHDGDVNLNGEKLIIQDTPANILTQVKLSNGENLPTFESYLNAFEDCHDTKLIIELKSHRTKYQEDELTEKVLKMVRDRKLQNRVEYISFSLNFVVKTIQLDPLAYVYYLTGNLPPQSMKQIGAAGIDYNLKVIKDNPQWVKESHDLGLKVNVWTVNKPEDIQEMIDLNVDFITTDEPLLVKQMLTK
;
A
#
# COMPACT_ATOMS: atom_id res chain seq x y z
N MET A 1 14.70 -68.49 -18.08
CA MET A 1 14.75 -67.29 -17.25
C MET A 1 14.55 -66.07 -18.16
N LYS A 2 13.36 -65.46 -18.16
CA LYS A 2 13.08 -64.27 -18.99
C LYS A 2 13.20 -63.03 -18.12
N PHE A 3 14.17 -62.16 -18.40
CA PHE A 3 14.31 -60.87 -17.77
C PHE A 3 13.28 -59.91 -18.37
N LYS A 4 12.37 -59.38 -17.51
CA LYS A 4 11.46 -58.28 -17.88
C LYS A 4 12.20 -56.97 -17.62
N ASN A 5 12.51 -56.25 -18.71
CA ASN A 5 13.01 -54.87 -18.62
C ASN A 5 11.88 -53.95 -18.15
N LEU A 6 12.05 -53.38 -16.96
CA LEU A 6 11.17 -52.36 -16.42
C LEU A 6 11.69 -50.97 -16.89
N VAL A 7 10.97 -50.35 -17.81
CA VAL A 7 11.26 -49.00 -18.28
C VAL A 7 10.62 -48.02 -17.29
N PHE A 8 11.45 -47.31 -16.51
CA PHE A 8 11.01 -46.18 -15.71
C PHE A 8 10.84 -44.95 -16.61
N ILE A 9 9.59 -44.54 -16.87
CA ILE A 9 9.27 -43.26 -17.49
C ILE A 9 9.23 -42.21 -16.38
N THR A 10 10.29 -41.40 -16.29
CA THR A 10 10.30 -40.21 -15.40
C THR A 10 9.51 -39.12 -16.09
N LEU A 11 8.27 -38.86 -15.61
CA LEU A 11 7.50 -37.71 -16.00
C LEU A 11 8.15 -36.46 -15.37
N PHE A 12 8.83 -35.67 -16.19
CA PHE A 12 9.18 -34.30 -15.83
C PHE A 12 7.89 -33.46 -15.90
N ALA A 13 7.28 -33.19 -14.75
CA ALA A 13 6.26 -32.16 -14.63
C ALA A 13 6.93 -30.79 -14.79
N ILE A 14 6.87 -30.21 -16.00
CA ILE A 14 7.20 -28.80 -16.20
C ILE A 14 6.06 -28.02 -15.54
N GLY A 15 6.28 -27.61 -14.30
CA GLY A 15 5.40 -26.65 -13.63
C GLY A 15 5.49 -25.32 -14.39
N LEU A 16 4.48 -25.04 -15.22
CA LEU A 16 4.23 -23.67 -15.65
C LEU A 16 3.92 -22.89 -14.36
N GLN A 17 4.90 -22.17 -13.84
CA GLN A 17 4.63 -21.09 -12.90
C GLN A 17 3.82 -20.05 -13.68
N LEU A 18 2.50 -20.02 -13.46
CA LEU A 18 1.70 -18.86 -13.83
C LEU A 18 2.26 -17.67 -13.05
N GLN A 19 3.07 -16.88 -13.73
CA GLN A 19 3.60 -15.65 -13.20
C GLN A 19 2.41 -14.73 -12.94
N ALA A 20 2.23 -14.28 -11.69
CA ALA A 20 1.12 -13.38 -11.36
C ALA A 20 1.28 -12.10 -12.16
N GLN A 21 0.21 -11.68 -12.82
CA GLN A 21 0.21 -10.42 -13.57
C GLN A 21 0.38 -9.24 -12.60
N THR A 22 1.19 -8.25 -12.97
CA THR A 22 1.31 -6.97 -12.25
C THR A 22 -0.07 -6.36 -11.99
N GLN A 23 -0.29 -5.85 -10.80
CA GLN A 23 -1.56 -5.24 -10.38
C GLN A 23 -1.36 -3.75 -10.05
N MET A 24 -2.43 -2.97 -10.13
CA MET A 24 -2.42 -1.53 -9.95
C MET A 24 -2.95 -1.14 -8.57
N ILE A 25 -2.21 -0.22 -7.90
CA ILE A 25 -2.64 0.46 -6.66
C ILE A 25 -2.86 1.94 -6.99
N ALA A 26 -4.02 2.47 -6.63
CA ALA A 26 -4.34 3.88 -6.78
C ALA A 26 -3.72 4.68 -5.62
N HIS A 27 -2.70 5.50 -5.91
CA HIS A 27 -1.99 6.35 -4.95
C HIS A 27 -2.93 7.44 -4.40
N ARG A 28 -3.18 7.45 -3.08
CA ARG A 28 -4.15 8.32 -2.40
C ARG A 28 -5.57 8.21 -2.96
N GLY A 29 -5.93 6.99 -3.43
CA GLY A 29 -7.15 6.72 -4.19
C GLY A 29 -7.07 7.19 -5.64
N PHE A 30 -8.16 7.02 -6.41
CA PHE A 30 -8.24 7.57 -7.77
C PHE A 30 -8.71 9.04 -7.72
N TRP A 31 -7.80 9.94 -7.41
CA TRP A 31 -8.10 11.35 -7.18
C TRP A 31 -8.06 12.23 -8.44
N LYS A 32 -7.34 11.83 -9.50
CA LYS A 32 -7.28 12.57 -10.78
C LYS A 32 -8.52 12.32 -11.65
N THR A 33 -9.69 12.47 -11.07
CA THR A 33 -10.97 12.36 -11.76
C THR A 33 -11.98 13.34 -11.19
N GLU A 34 -13.02 13.67 -11.94
CA GLU A 34 -14.04 14.66 -11.53
C GLU A 34 -14.70 14.28 -10.19
N GLY A 35 -14.87 15.28 -9.32
CA GLY A 35 -15.47 15.14 -8.00
C GLY A 35 -14.59 14.45 -6.96
N SER A 36 -13.31 14.20 -7.26
CA SER A 36 -12.39 13.48 -6.40
C SER A 36 -11.24 14.37 -5.91
N ALA A 37 -10.62 14.00 -4.79
CA ALA A 37 -9.42 14.63 -4.24
C ALA A 37 -8.51 13.57 -3.62
N GLN A 38 -7.21 13.87 -3.45
CA GLN A 38 -6.29 12.97 -2.74
C GLN A 38 -6.85 12.64 -1.35
N ASN A 39 -6.78 11.35 -0.97
CA ASN A 39 -7.21 10.89 0.36
C ASN A 39 -8.68 11.17 0.70
N SER A 40 -9.54 11.48 -0.28
CA SER A 40 -10.97 11.69 -0.08
C SER A 40 -11.76 10.37 -0.09
N LEU A 41 -12.97 10.39 0.46
CA LEU A 41 -13.87 9.23 0.36
C LEU A 41 -14.25 8.96 -1.10
N ALA A 42 -14.39 10.02 -1.92
CA ALA A 42 -14.63 9.90 -3.35
C ALA A 42 -13.46 9.20 -4.06
N SER A 43 -12.19 9.50 -3.72
CA SER A 43 -11.04 8.84 -4.37
C SER A 43 -10.97 7.35 -4.08
N LEU A 44 -11.36 6.92 -2.88
CA LEU A 44 -11.50 5.52 -2.52
C LEU A 44 -12.61 4.83 -3.35
N SER A 45 -13.80 5.44 -3.41
CA SER A 45 -14.92 4.92 -4.21
C SER A 45 -14.53 4.78 -5.69
N LYS A 46 -13.86 5.79 -6.25
CA LYS A 46 -13.37 5.79 -7.63
C LYS A 46 -12.32 4.71 -7.89
N ALA A 47 -11.41 4.45 -6.92
CA ALA A 47 -10.46 3.35 -7.02
C ALA A 47 -11.18 1.97 -7.05
N ASN A 48 -12.24 1.81 -6.25
CA ASN A 48 -13.08 0.62 -6.27
C ASN A 48 -13.84 0.46 -7.60
N GLU A 49 -14.43 1.54 -8.15
CA GLU A 49 -15.13 1.53 -9.44
C GLU A 49 -14.24 1.05 -10.60
N VAL A 50 -12.96 1.47 -10.62
CA VAL A 50 -12.00 1.02 -11.64
C VAL A 50 -11.38 -0.35 -11.34
N LYS A 51 -11.75 -0.96 -10.21
CA LYS A 51 -11.23 -2.26 -9.74
C LYS A 51 -9.72 -2.25 -9.57
N ALA A 52 -9.19 -1.20 -8.96
CA ALA A 52 -7.81 -1.20 -8.52
C ALA A 52 -7.58 -2.33 -7.52
N TYR A 53 -6.44 -3.02 -7.58
CA TYR A 53 -6.07 -3.99 -6.54
C TYR A 53 -6.12 -3.37 -5.16
N GLY A 54 -5.60 -2.14 -5.03
CA GLY A 54 -5.60 -1.39 -3.79
C GLY A 54 -5.85 0.10 -4.00
N SER A 55 -6.43 0.73 -2.98
CA SER A 55 -6.49 2.17 -2.81
C SER A 55 -5.57 2.53 -1.65
N GLU A 56 -4.52 3.28 -1.92
CA GLU A 56 -3.60 3.71 -0.87
C GLU A 56 -4.17 4.91 -0.12
N VAL A 57 -3.85 5.02 1.19
CA VAL A 57 -4.32 6.07 2.11
C VAL A 57 -3.30 6.37 3.19
N ASP A 58 -3.10 7.66 3.49
CA ASP A 58 -2.11 8.17 4.43
C ASP A 58 -2.72 8.46 5.81
N ILE A 59 -2.18 7.89 6.88
CA ILE A 59 -2.74 8.02 8.25
C ILE A 59 -1.77 8.70 9.20
N TRP A 60 -2.25 9.75 9.84
CA TRP A 60 -1.61 10.46 10.94
C TRP A 60 -2.38 10.30 12.24
N LEU A 61 -1.70 10.53 13.38
CA LEU A 61 -2.32 10.65 14.69
C LEU A 61 -2.46 12.14 15.04
N SER A 62 -3.67 12.60 15.34
CA SER A 62 -3.94 13.94 15.84
C SER A 62 -3.47 14.13 17.28
N SER A 63 -3.44 15.37 17.80
CA SER A 63 -2.99 15.64 19.17
C SER A 63 -3.84 15.00 20.27
N ASP A 64 -5.10 14.71 19.98
CA ASP A 64 -6.04 14.01 20.87
C ASP A 64 -6.13 12.50 20.59
N GLY A 65 -5.16 11.99 19.80
CA GLY A 65 -4.99 10.56 19.57
C GLY A 65 -6.03 9.93 18.63
N VAL A 66 -6.66 10.71 17.76
CA VAL A 66 -7.58 10.22 16.72
C VAL A 66 -6.82 10.05 15.40
N PRO A 67 -6.86 8.87 14.75
CA PRO A 67 -6.29 8.69 13.42
C PRO A 67 -7.08 9.50 12.37
N VAL A 68 -6.34 10.32 11.59
CA VAL A 68 -6.89 11.18 10.53
C VAL A 68 -6.18 10.93 9.22
N VAL A 69 -6.84 11.26 8.10
CA VAL A 69 -6.36 10.96 6.75
C VAL A 69 -5.80 12.21 6.10
N ASN A 70 -4.49 12.25 5.86
CA ASN A 70 -3.82 13.31 5.10
C ASN A 70 -2.41 12.88 4.69
N HIS A 71 -1.91 13.34 3.52
CA HIS A 71 -0.56 13.01 3.12
C HIS A 71 0.50 13.78 3.91
N ASP A 72 0.36 15.12 3.97
CA ASP A 72 1.34 15.98 4.63
C ASP A 72 1.13 16.00 6.16
N GLY A 73 2.19 16.30 6.91
CA GLY A 73 2.11 16.44 8.37
C GLY A 73 1.43 17.72 8.84
N ASP A 74 0.92 18.52 7.90
CA ASP A 74 0.21 19.76 8.16
C ASP A 74 -0.92 20.01 7.15
N VAL A 75 -1.84 20.89 7.52
CA VAL A 75 -2.98 21.33 6.69
C VAL A 75 -3.16 22.82 6.83
N ASN A 76 -3.94 23.43 5.92
CA ASN A 76 -4.31 24.84 6.00
C ASN A 76 -5.81 24.97 6.30
N LEU A 77 -6.16 25.69 7.38
CA LEU A 77 -7.52 26.04 7.70
C LEU A 77 -7.65 27.59 7.73
N ASN A 78 -8.38 28.15 6.77
CA ASN A 78 -8.64 29.60 6.68
C ASN A 78 -7.36 30.47 6.64
N GLY A 79 -6.26 29.97 6.03
CA GLY A 79 -4.98 30.68 5.95
C GLY A 79 -4.02 30.36 7.10
N GLU A 80 -4.47 29.65 8.12
CA GLU A 80 -3.62 29.18 9.23
C GLU A 80 -3.06 27.78 8.94
N LYS A 81 -1.75 27.62 9.11
CA LYS A 81 -1.07 26.32 9.02
C LYS A 81 -1.22 25.57 10.33
N LEU A 82 -1.86 24.42 10.30
CA LEU A 82 -2.07 23.52 11.43
C LEU A 82 -1.20 22.27 11.29
N ILE A 83 -0.38 21.97 12.30
CA ILE A 83 0.38 20.72 12.36
C ILE A 83 -0.53 19.62 12.90
N ILE A 84 -0.66 18.50 12.19
CA ILE A 84 -1.61 17.42 12.54
C ILE A 84 -1.35 16.88 13.94
N GLN A 85 -0.09 16.59 14.28
CA GLN A 85 0.29 16.03 15.59
C GLN A 85 0.07 17.02 16.77
N ASP A 86 -0.16 18.31 16.49
CA ASP A 86 -0.38 19.36 17.50
C ASP A 86 -1.85 19.84 17.53
N THR A 87 -2.70 19.34 16.62
CA THR A 87 -4.07 19.81 16.43
C THR A 87 -5.08 18.68 16.70
N PRO A 88 -6.16 18.94 17.49
CA PRO A 88 -7.20 17.93 17.72
C PRO A 88 -8.00 17.61 16.44
N ALA A 89 -8.49 16.39 16.34
CA ALA A 89 -9.21 15.90 15.16
C ALA A 89 -10.45 16.72 14.81
N ASN A 90 -11.20 17.21 15.80
CA ASN A 90 -12.40 18.04 15.57
C ASN A 90 -12.11 19.38 14.88
N ILE A 91 -10.86 19.87 14.94
CA ILE A 91 -10.40 21.04 14.19
C ILE A 91 -9.92 20.61 12.80
N LEU A 92 -9.10 19.54 12.71
CA LEU A 92 -8.57 19.03 11.45
C LEU A 92 -9.68 18.67 10.45
N THR A 93 -10.77 18.06 10.95
CA THR A 93 -11.91 17.67 10.11
C THR A 93 -12.78 18.85 9.60
N GLN A 94 -12.45 20.09 9.96
CA GLN A 94 -13.05 21.28 9.35
C GLN A 94 -12.34 21.70 8.04
N VAL A 95 -11.12 21.19 7.80
CA VAL A 95 -10.37 21.45 6.57
C VAL A 95 -11.12 20.87 5.38
N LYS A 96 -11.25 21.68 4.31
CA LYS A 96 -11.86 21.25 3.05
C LYS A 96 -10.79 20.73 2.09
N LEU A 97 -11.01 19.54 1.56
CA LEU A 97 -10.27 19.00 0.44
C LEU A 97 -10.67 19.72 -0.86
N SER A 98 -9.89 19.55 -1.92
CA SER A 98 -10.11 20.25 -3.20
C SER A 98 -11.46 19.92 -3.87
N ASN A 99 -12.08 18.78 -3.54
CA ASN A 99 -13.41 18.40 -4.01
C ASN A 99 -14.57 18.85 -3.09
N GLY A 100 -14.26 19.59 -2.01
CA GLY A 100 -15.24 20.09 -1.04
C GLY A 100 -15.57 19.14 0.10
N GLU A 101 -15.13 17.90 0.09
CA GLU A 101 -15.22 17.02 1.26
C GLU A 101 -14.44 17.58 2.45
N ASN A 102 -14.79 17.17 3.64
CA ASN A 102 -13.96 17.42 4.82
C ASN A 102 -12.80 16.44 4.87
N LEU A 103 -11.66 16.85 5.46
CA LEU A 103 -10.59 15.94 5.83
C LEU A 103 -11.15 14.79 6.67
N PRO A 104 -11.01 13.51 6.23
CA PRO A 104 -11.66 12.40 6.92
C PRO A 104 -10.90 12.00 8.19
N THR A 105 -11.60 11.49 9.18
CA THR A 105 -11.01 10.58 10.16
C THR A 105 -10.80 9.21 9.52
N PHE A 106 -9.86 8.42 10.04
CA PHE A 106 -9.69 7.04 9.56
C PHE A 106 -10.94 6.18 9.84
N GLU A 107 -11.69 6.48 10.89
CA GLU A 107 -12.98 5.84 11.15
C GLU A 107 -13.99 6.07 10.03
N SER A 108 -14.17 7.33 9.60
CA SER A 108 -15.06 7.65 8.47
C SER A 108 -14.60 7.03 7.16
N TYR A 109 -13.27 6.93 6.98
CA TYR A 109 -12.68 6.29 5.80
C TYR A 109 -12.92 4.78 5.79
N LEU A 110 -12.78 4.10 6.93
CA LEU A 110 -13.10 2.67 7.06
C LEU A 110 -14.60 2.40 6.84
N ASN A 111 -15.49 3.28 7.32
CA ASN A 111 -16.92 3.14 7.05
C ASN A 111 -17.22 3.18 5.55
N ALA A 112 -16.59 4.10 4.79
CA ALA A 112 -16.72 4.12 3.33
C ALA A 112 -16.04 2.91 2.65
N PHE A 113 -14.96 2.39 3.23
CA PHE A 113 -14.25 1.23 2.69
C PHE A 113 -15.05 -0.07 2.82
N GLU A 114 -15.92 -0.19 3.82
CA GLU A 114 -16.76 -1.38 3.98
C GLU A 114 -17.62 -1.65 2.75
N ASP A 115 -18.05 -0.61 2.02
CA ASP A 115 -18.82 -0.70 0.78
C ASP A 115 -17.96 -0.93 -0.48
N CYS A 116 -16.63 -0.86 -0.38
CA CYS A 116 -15.70 -1.02 -1.49
C CYS A 116 -15.23 -2.47 -1.61
N HIS A 117 -15.96 -3.33 -2.32
CA HIS A 117 -15.70 -4.79 -2.34
C HIS A 117 -14.64 -5.23 -3.35
N ASP A 118 -14.33 -4.42 -4.36
CA ASP A 118 -13.43 -4.76 -5.47
C ASP A 118 -11.98 -4.26 -5.28
N THR A 119 -11.67 -3.59 -4.16
CA THR A 119 -10.34 -3.06 -3.86
C THR A 119 -9.91 -3.40 -2.42
N LYS A 120 -8.60 -3.48 -2.19
CA LYS A 120 -8.00 -3.50 -0.85
C LYS A 120 -7.71 -2.08 -0.38
N LEU A 121 -7.46 -1.91 0.91
CA LEU A 121 -6.94 -0.69 1.48
C LEU A 121 -5.46 -0.85 1.79
N ILE A 122 -4.62 0.00 1.20
CA ILE A 122 -3.17 0.04 1.45
C ILE A 122 -2.92 1.22 2.38
N ILE A 123 -2.64 0.93 3.65
CA ILE A 123 -2.61 1.91 4.74
C ILE A 123 -1.16 2.36 4.99
N GLU A 124 -0.83 3.61 4.61
CA GLU A 124 0.43 4.20 5.00
C GLU A 124 0.35 4.76 6.43
N LEU A 125 1.15 4.20 7.33
CA LEU A 125 1.36 4.75 8.66
C LEU A 125 2.51 5.76 8.60
N LYS A 126 2.15 7.05 8.68
CA LYS A 126 3.10 8.18 8.54
C LYS A 126 4.02 8.27 9.74
N SER A 127 5.32 8.51 9.51
CA SER A 127 6.32 8.63 10.58
C SER A 127 6.00 9.78 11.53
N HIS A 128 6.07 9.53 12.84
CA HIS A 128 5.77 10.50 13.89
C HIS A 128 7.04 10.99 14.58
N ARG A 129 6.90 12.04 15.40
CA ARG A 129 8.02 12.65 16.14
C ARG A 129 8.66 11.72 17.16
N THR A 130 7.88 10.78 17.69
CA THR A 130 8.34 9.84 18.71
C THR A 130 7.90 8.43 18.41
N LYS A 131 8.71 7.46 18.80
CA LYS A 131 8.39 6.04 18.73
C LYS A 131 7.09 5.71 19.48
N TYR A 132 6.81 6.38 20.60
CA TYR A 132 5.58 6.19 21.35
C TYR A 132 4.33 6.52 20.51
N GLN A 133 4.35 7.64 19.78
CA GLN A 133 3.23 8.03 18.91
C GLN A 133 3.07 7.05 17.73
N GLU A 134 4.18 6.54 17.19
CA GLU A 134 4.13 5.49 16.15
C GLU A 134 3.50 4.20 16.70
N ASP A 135 3.93 3.75 17.88
CA ASP A 135 3.38 2.55 18.53
C ASP A 135 1.87 2.74 18.82
N GLU A 136 1.46 3.91 19.31
CA GLU A 136 0.06 4.25 19.58
C GLU A 136 -0.78 4.22 18.29
N LEU A 137 -0.29 4.85 17.20
CA LEU A 137 -0.99 4.83 15.91
C LEU A 137 -1.13 3.41 15.39
N THR A 138 -0.06 2.60 15.45
CA THR A 138 -0.09 1.19 15.01
C THR A 138 -1.17 0.41 15.76
N GLU A 139 -1.18 0.49 17.09
CA GLU A 139 -2.13 -0.23 17.94
C GLU A 139 -3.58 0.17 17.63
N LYS A 140 -3.83 1.48 17.47
CA LYS A 140 -5.17 2.00 17.13
C LYS A 140 -5.64 1.55 15.76
N VAL A 141 -4.81 1.70 14.73
CA VAL A 141 -5.17 1.33 13.35
C VAL A 141 -5.43 -0.18 13.25
N LEU A 142 -4.52 -1.02 13.77
CA LEU A 142 -4.71 -2.47 13.79
C LEU A 142 -5.97 -2.88 14.56
N LYS A 143 -6.28 -2.21 15.69
CA LYS A 143 -7.50 -2.47 16.44
C LYS A 143 -8.74 -2.10 15.64
N MET A 144 -8.78 -0.91 15.00
CA MET A 144 -9.92 -0.46 14.19
C MET A 144 -10.19 -1.39 13.02
N VAL A 145 -9.15 -1.89 12.34
CA VAL A 145 -9.25 -2.87 11.25
C VAL A 145 -9.78 -4.21 11.78
N ARG A 146 -9.28 -4.68 12.92
CA ARG A 146 -9.68 -5.97 13.53
C ARG A 146 -11.12 -5.93 14.01
N ASP A 147 -11.55 -4.87 14.68
CA ASP A 147 -12.92 -4.72 15.20
C ASP A 147 -13.95 -4.78 14.07
N ARG A 148 -13.59 -4.37 12.85
CA ARG A 148 -14.40 -4.45 11.62
C ARG A 148 -14.19 -5.74 10.81
N LYS A 149 -13.29 -6.63 11.24
CA LYS A 149 -12.94 -7.89 10.55
C LYS A 149 -12.41 -7.67 9.12
N LEU A 150 -11.64 -6.60 8.93
CA LEU A 150 -11.10 -6.18 7.62
C LEU A 150 -9.66 -6.67 7.37
N GLN A 151 -9.05 -7.47 8.25
CA GLN A 151 -7.62 -7.85 8.19
C GLN A 151 -7.22 -8.46 6.85
N ASN A 152 -8.10 -9.23 6.22
CA ASN A 152 -7.84 -9.87 4.91
C ASN A 152 -7.99 -8.90 3.71
N ARG A 153 -8.46 -7.68 3.96
CA ARG A 153 -8.73 -6.66 2.95
C ARG A 153 -7.81 -5.45 3.06
N VAL A 154 -6.84 -5.48 3.97
CA VAL A 154 -5.89 -4.38 4.18
C VAL A 154 -4.45 -4.87 4.08
N GLU A 155 -3.56 -3.97 3.68
CA GLU A 155 -2.12 -4.11 3.73
C GLU A 155 -1.52 -2.83 4.31
N TYR A 156 -0.32 -2.90 4.87
CA TYR A 156 0.31 -1.77 5.56
C TYR A 156 1.62 -1.40 4.92
N ILE A 157 1.90 -0.11 4.84
CA ILE A 157 3.16 0.43 4.33
C ILE A 157 3.67 1.53 5.25
N SER A 158 4.98 1.72 5.38
CA SER A 158 5.55 2.83 6.15
C SER A 158 7.00 3.12 5.80
N PHE A 159 7.39 4.39 5.92
CA PHE A 159 8.79 4.82 5.93
C PHE A 159 9.49 4.55 7.26
N SER A 160 8.76 4.34 8.34
CA SER A 160 9.32 4.00 9.65
C SER A 160 9.48 2.49 9.80
N LEU A 161 10.73 2.04 9.99
CA LEU A 161 10.99 0.64 10.30
C LEU A 161 10.36 0.21 11.62
N ASN A 162 10.15 1.15 12.56
CA ASN A 162 9.44 0.88 13.81
C ASN A 162 7.99 0.43 13.55
N PHE A 163 7.27 1.12 12.65
CA PHE A 163 5.91 0.69 12.26
C PHE A 163 5.90 -0.70 11.66
N VAL A 164 6.83 -1.00 10.74
CA VAL A 164 6.93 -2.32 10.11
C VAL A 164 7.10 -3.41 11.18
N VAL A 165 8.08 -3.26 12.06
CA VAL A 165 8.37 -4.23 13.12
C VAL A 165 7.22 -4.33 14.12
N LYS A 166 6.65 -3.21 14.55
CA LYS A 166 5.52 -3.19 15.51
C LYS A 166 4.28 -3.86 14.92
N THR A 167 3.97 -3.61 13.63
CA THR A 167 2.86 -4.26 12.94
C THR A 167 3.02 -5.78 12.93
N ILE A 168 4.21 -6.29 12.54
CA ILE A 168 4.51 -7.73 12.54
C ILE A 168 4.40 -8.34 13.95
N GLN A 169 4.84 -7.61 14.97
CA GLN A 169 4.74 -8.09 16.37
C GLN A 169 3.30 -8.21 16.85
N LEU A 170 2.43 -7.28 16.45
CA LEU A 170 1.02 -7.25 16.86
C LEU A 170 0.11 -8.14 16.01
N ASP A 171 0.44 -8.30 14.73
CA ASP A 171 -0.26 -9.16 13.78
C ASP A 171 0.75 -9.83 12.83
N PRO A 172 1.27 -11.02 13.18
CA PRO A 172 2.24 -11.73 12.34
C PRO A 172 1.70 -12.19 10.98
N LEU A 173 0.40 -12.09 10.74
CA LEU A 173 -0.24 -12.43 9.45
C LEU A 173 -0.50 -11.20 8.59
N ALA A 174 -0.25 -9.99 9.10
CA ALA A 174 -0.41 -8.76 8.34
C ALA A 174 0.59 -8.67 7.17
N TYR A 175 0.11 -8.25 6.02
CA TYR A 175 0.98 -7.85 4.93
C TYR A 175 1.50 -6.44 5.21
N VAL A 176 2.80 -6.31 5.47
CA VAL A 176 3.45 -5.02 5.74
C VAL A 176 4.71 -4.87 4.91
N TYR A 177 4.92 -3.65 4.35
CA TYR A 177 6.02 -3.33 3.46
C TYR A 177 6.76 -2.07 3.94
N TYR A 178 8.04 -2.00 3.65
CA TYR A 178 8.90 -0.87 3.97
C TYR A 178 9.14 0.01 2.75
N LEU A 179 9.04 1.35 2.94
CA LEU A 179 9.03 2.32 1.83
C LEU A 179 10.38 2.98 1.54
N THR A 180 11.32 3.04 2.51
CA THR A 180 12.50 3.92 2.42
C THR A 180 13.50 3.52 1.31
N GLY A 181 13.57 2.25 0.93
CA GLY A 181 14.44 1.79 -0.17
C GLY A 181 15.93 1.67 0.16
N ASN A 182 16.31 1.79 1.43
CA ASN A 182 17.71 1.73 1.90
C ASN A 182 18.16 0.36 2.39
N LEU A 183 17.27 -0.65 2.34
CA LEU A 183 17.54 -2.02 2.78
C LEU A 183 17.27 -3.00 1.63
N PRO A 184 18.16 -3.99 1.40
CA PRO A 184 17.95 -4.99 0.35
C PRO A 184 16.85 -5.99 0.72
N PRO A 185 16.28 -6.73 -0.27
CA PRO A 185 15.22 -7.72 -0.06
C PRO A 185 15.52 -8.74 1.06
N GLN A 186 16.77 -9.19 1.18
CA GLN A 186 17.18 -10.12 2.23
C GLN A 186 16.91 -9.59 3.64
N SER A 187 17.12 -8.28 3.86
CA SER A 187 16.83 -7.64 5.16
C SER A 187 15.33 -7.64 5.45
N MET A 188 14.49 -7.38 4.44
CA MET A 188 13.03 -7.43 4.58
C MET A 188 12.55 -8.85 4.91
N LYS A 189 13.13 -9.88 4.29
CA LYS A 189 12.85 -11.28 4.63
C LYS A 189 13.19 -11.60 6.08
N GLN A 190 14.36 -11.14 6.56
CA GLN A 190 14.81 -11.37 7.94
C GLN A 190 13.89 -10.68 8.98
N ILE A 191 13.35 -9.51 8.64
CA ILE A 191 12.40 -8.78 9.50
C ILE A 191 11.03 -9.45 9.51
N GLY A 192 10.70 -10.24 8.47
CA GLY A 192 9.39 -10.86 8.29
C GLY A 192 8.38 -9.98 7.55
N ALA A 193 8.86 -8.95 6.84
CA ALA A 193 8.01 -8.13 5.97
C ALA A 193 7.47 -8.96 4.79
N ALA A 194 6.30 -8.57 4.25
CA ALA A 194 5.67 -9.22 3.11
C ALA A 194 6.42 -8.94 1.79
N GLY A 195 7.20 -7.86 1.75
CA GLY A 195 7.96 -7.47 0.58
C GLY A 195 8.63 -6.11 0.70
N ILE A 196 9.04 -5.60 -0.45
CA ILE A 196 9.56 -4.24 -0.62
C ILE A 196 8.50 -3.39 -1.33
N ASP A 197 8.42 -2.10 -0.94
CA ASP A 197 7.58 -1.10 -1.58
C ASP A 197 8.41 0.16 -1.80
N TYR A 198 9.15 0.21 -2.91
CA TYR A 198 10.22 1.18 -3.08
C TYR A 198 9.96 2.17 -4.21
N ASN A 199 10.57 3.35 -4.04
CA ASN A 199 10.53 4.39 -5.06
C ASN A 199 11.07 3.87 -6.41
N LEU A 200 10.45 4.31 -7.50
CA LEU A 200 10.83 3.97 -8.88
C LEU A 200 12.34 4.08 -9.14
N LYS A 201 12.97 5.16 -8.64
CA LYS A 201 14.42 5.33 -8.80
C LYS A 201 15.22 4.23 -8.12
N VAL A 202 14.82 3.78 -6.94
CA VAL A 202 15.49 2.70 -6.20
C VAL A 202 15.44 1.40 -6.99
N ILE A 203 14.29 1.07 -7.58
CA ILE A 203 14.14 -0.16 -8.38
C ILE A 203 14.92 -0.05 -9.70
N LYS A 204 14.92 1.12 -10.37
CA LYS A 204 15.75 1.34 -11.56
C LYS A 204 17.25 1.24 -11.29
N ASP A 205 17.70 1.73 -10.14
CA ASP A 205 19.11 1.60 -9.70
C ASP A 205 19.46 0.17 -9.26
N ASN A 206 18.46 -0.66 -8.89
CA ASN A 206 18.63 -2.04 -8.40
C ASN A 206 17.61 -3.01 -9.02
N PRO A 207 17.55 -3.16 -10.36
CA PRO A 207 16.50 -3.95 -11.00
C PRO A 207 16.54 -5.45 -10.61
N GLN A 208 17.71 -5.95 -10.19
CA GLN A 208 17.87 -7.31 -9.69
C GLN A 208 17.09 -7.58 -8.39
N TRP A 209 16.73 -6.53 -7.62
CA TRP A 209 15.96 -6.69 -6.38
C TRP A 209 14.56 -7.24 -6.61
N VAL A 210 13.98 -7.06 -7.81
CA VAL A 210 12.70 -7.68 -8.17
C VAL A 210 12.83 -9.19 -8.13
N LYS A 211 13.80 -9.74 -8.87
CA LYS A 211 14.05 -11.19 -8.89
C LYS A 211 14.48 -11.73 -7.52
N GLU A 212 15.38 -11.02 -6.84
CA GLU A 212 15.83 -11.40 -5.49
C GLU A 212 14.68 -11.47 -4.49
N SER A 213 13.72 -10.51 -4.56
CA SER A 213 12.51 -10.53 -3.75
C SER A 213 11.67 -11.77 -4.03
N HIS A 214 11.41 -12.07 -5.31
CA HIS A 214 10.62 -13.24 -5.69
C HIS A 214 11.29 -14.56 -5.28
N ASP A 215 12.60 -14.68 -5.42
CA ASP A 215 13.36 -15.86 -4.97
C ASP A 215 13.24 -16.08 -3.44
N LEU A 216 13.04 -15.01 -2.67
CA LEU A 216 12.80 -15.02 -1.23
C LEU A 216 11.31 -15.19 -0.84
N GLY A 217 10.41 -15.23 -1.83
CA GLY A 217 8.96 -15.27 -1.62
C GLY A 217 8.38 -13.95 -1.13
N LEU A 218 9.04 -12.82 -1.44
CA LEU A 218 8.61 -11.47 -1.14
C LEU A 218 7.91 -10.85 -2.36
N LYS A 219 6.98 -9.93 -2.09
CA LYS A 219 6.33 -9.10 -3.11
C LYS A 219 7.10 -7.81 -3.37
N VAL A 220 6.89 -7.24 -4.57
CA VAL A 220 7.50 -5.96 -4.97
C VAL A 220 6.42 -4.99 -5.41
N ASN A 221 6.31 -3.86 -4.72
CA ASN A 221 5.56 -2.69 -5.16
C ASN A 221 6.51 -1.56 -5.54
N VAL A 222 6.11 -0.74 -6.51
CA VAL A 222 6.91 0.42 -6.96
C VAL A 222 6.05 1.67 -7.03
N TRP A 223 6.52 2.77 -6.42
CA TRP A 223 5.83 4.06 -6.36
C TRP A 223 6.74 5.25 -6.72
N THR A 224 6.24 6.40 -7.14
CA THR A 224 4.94 6.58 -7.82
C THR A 224 5.22 6.55 -9.31
N VAL A 225 4.58 5.63 -10.03
CA VAL A 225 4.89 5.36 -11.45
C VAL A 225 3.74 5.89 -12.31
N ASN A 226 3.99 7.00 -13.01
CA ASN A 226 2.94 7.75 -13.73
C ASN A 226 3.16 7.84 -15.24
N LYS A 227 4.40 7.60 -15.74
CA LYS A 227 4.72 7.74 -17.16
C LYS A 227 4.60 6.41 -17.90
N PRO A 228 4.11 6.39 -19.15
CA PRO A 228 3.95 5.14 -19.91
C PRO A 228 5.23 4.32 -20.01
N GLU A 229 6.38 4.97 -20.24
CA GLU A 229 7.68 4.29 -20.35
C GLU A 229 8.11 3.64 -19.03
N ASP A 230 7.87 4.32 -17.90
CA ASP A 230 8.19 3.79 -16.58
C ASP A 230 7.24 2.63 -16.19
N ILE A 231 5.95 2.75 -16.53
CA ILE A 231 4.95 1.70 -16.32
C ILE A 231 5.35 0.45 -17.09
N GLN A 232 5.72 0.59 -18.38
CA GLN A 232 6.13 -0.55 -19.20
C GLN A 232 7.38 -1.22 -18.64
N GLU A 233 8.38 -0.43 -18.23
CA GLU A 233 9.60 -0.97 -17.62
C GLU A 233 9.30 -1.79 -16.34
N MET A 234 8.40 -1.32 -15.48
CA MET A 234 8.01 -2.06 -14.27
C MET A 234 7.22 -3.32 -14.60
N ILE A 235 6.37 -3.30 -15.63
CA ILE A 235 5.68 -4.50 -16.15
C ILE A 235 6.70 -5.51 -16.67
N ASP A 236 7.68 -5.07 -17.47
CA ASP A 236 8.71 -5.92 -18.05
C ASP A 236 9.64 -6.54 -16.97
N LEU A 237 9.89 -5.80 -15.88
CA LEU A 237 10.57 -6.30 -14.68
C LEU A 237 9.72 -7.27 -13.87
N ASN A 238 8.40 -7.37 -14.19
CA ASN A 238 7.44 -8.22 -13.50
C ASN A 238 7.28 -7.89 -12.02
N VAL A 239 7.21 -6.60 -11.65
CA VAL A 239 6.84 -6.21 -10.30
C VAL A 239 5.41 -6.68 -9.97
N ASP A 240 5.11 -6.96 -8.70
CA ASP A 240 3.77 -7.42 -8.30
C ASP A 240 2.75 -6.29 -8.34
N PHE A 241 3.17 -5.08 -7.95
CA PHE A 241 2.28 -3.93 -7.87
C PHE A 241 2.94 -2.67 -8.42
N ILE A 242 2.11 -1.81 -9.01
CA ILE A 242 2.45 -0.44 -9.42
C ILE A 242 1.51 0.51 -8.71
N THR A 243 2.06 1.34 -7.81
CA THR A 243 1.34 2.45 -7.18
C THR A 243 1.45 3.70 -8.07
N THR A 244 0.30 4.25 -8.46
CA THR A 244 0.19 5.29 -9.49
C THR A 244 -0.90 6.32 -9.23
N ASP A 245 -0.72 7.56 -9.72
CA ASP A 245 -1.76 8.58 -9.84
C ASP A 245 -2.60 8.42 -11.11
N GLU A 246 -2.21 7.50 -12.02
CA GLU A 246 -2.80 7.28 -13.34
C GLU A 246 -3.38 5.86 -13.48
N PRO A 247 -4.35 5.46 -12.62
CA PRO A 247 -4.81 4.07 -12.57
C PRO A 247 -5.41 3.57 -13.88
N LEU A 248 -6.11 4.42 -14.64
CA LEU A 248 -6.68 4.04 -15.94
C LEU A 248 -5.59 3.77 -16.98
N LEU A 249 -4.48 4.52 -16.95
CA LEU A 249 -3.35 4.30 -17.85
C LEU A 249 -2.69 2.94 -17.56
N VAL A 250 -2.39 2.65 -16.30
CA VAL A 250 -1.81 1.34 -15.91
C VAL A 250 -2.76 0.21 -16.30
N LYS A 251 -4.06 0.33 -16.00
CA LYS A 251 -5.06 -0.67 -16.39
C LYS A 251 -5.07 -0.94 -17.90
N GLN A 252 -5.01 0.13 -18.72
CA GLN A 252 -4.96 -0.01 -20.17
C GLN A 252 -3.68 -0.73 -20.65
N MET A 253 -2.54 -0.49 -20.00
CA MET A 253 -1.27 -1.12 -20.36
C MET A 253 -1.20 -2.58 -19.95
N LEU A 254 -1.83 -2.96 -18.83
CA LEU A 254 -1.91 -4.36 -18.35
C LEU A 254 -2.87 -5.23 -19.19
N THR A 255 -3.74 -4.65 -20.01
CA THR A 255 -4.74 -5.38 -20.84
C THR A 255 -4.32 -5.56 -22.31
N LYS A 256 -3.14 -5.07 -22.68
CA LYS A 256 -2.54 -5.26 -24.02
C LYS A 256 -1.76 -6.55 -24.11
#